data_fee0b701d5a7fcb13a62ab66c05617bf
#
_entry.id   fee0b701d5a7fcb13a62ab66c05617bf
#
_cell.length_a   1.000
_cell.length_b   1.000
_cell.length_c   1.000
_cell.angle_alpha   90.00
_cell.angle_beta   90.00
_cell.angle_gamma   90.00
#
_symmetry.space_group_name_H-M   'P 1'
#
loop_
_entity.id
_entity.type
_entity.pdbx_description
1 polymer ?
#
loop_
_entity_poly.entity_id
_entity_poly.type
_entity_poly.pdbx_seq_one_letter_code
_entity_poly.pdbx_strand_id
1 'polypeptide(L)'
;MKKIISMFFAMTLVFGFISNANAAKTLKCQTVLNAKGDEVVMLKDFTDTVTKLTQGSLKFEILPAGSVVGVKETLDAVDKGLIDCGFAWTHYWSGEHPAAMLFGSPVAGAGVGIDNIAFLSWFLSGGGEQLYDQLWKEMNRNIKGFMLQPVGPEALGWFPEPIKNMDDFRKLKFRTPPGIPGQTYKDIGIASVAMGGGDILPALEAGTIDAAEWCCPKPDMVFGFQKVLK
;
A
#
# COMPACT_ATOMS: atom_id res chain seq x y z
N MET A 1 -47.89 52.35 4.74
CA MET A 1 -46.67 52.14 3.93
C MET A 1 -45.43 51.75 4.75
N LYS A 2 -45.19 52.34 5.93
CA LYS A 2 -44.00 51.99 6.77
C LYS A 2 -43.96 50.53 7.31
N LYS A 3 -45.10 49.88 7.54
CA LYS A 3 -45.15 48.50 8.05
C LYS A 3 -44.92 47.42 6.98
N ILE A 4 -45.14 47.72 5.70
CA ILE A 4 -44.94 46.78 4.60
C ILE A 4 -43.47 46.72 4.19
N ILE A 5 -42.74 47.83 4.33
CA ILE A 5 -41.28 47.87 4.02
C ILE A 5 -40.48 47.11 5.07
N SER A 6 -40.91 47.08 6.33
CA SER A 6 -40.23 46.32 7.41
C SER A 6 -40.35 44.81 7.27
N MET A 7 -41.44 44.33 6.65
CA MET A 7 -41.68 42.90 6.43
C MET A 7 -40.88 42.34 5.21
N PHE A 8 -40.59 43.19 4.23
CA PHE A 8 -39.73 42.79 3.08
C PHE A 8 -38.24 42.73 3.46
N PHE A 9 -37.78 43.58 4.40
CA PHE A 9 -36.40 43.57 4.88
C PHE A 9 -36.08 42.39 5.81
N ALA A 10 -37.09 41.86 6.54
CA ALA A 10 -36.93 40.68 7.38
C ALA A 10 -36.90 39.37 6.54
N MET A 11 -37.49 39.36 5.35
CA MET A 11 -37.56 38.19 4.48
C MET A 11 -36.30 38.01 3.63
N THR A 12 -35.52 39.07 3.41
CA THR A 12 -34.24 39.02 2.67
C THR A 12 -33.04 38.55 3.51
N LEU A 13 -33.17 38.60 4.86
CA LEU A 13 -32.11 38.14 5.77
C LEU A 13 -32.12 36.62 6.03
N VAL A 14 -33.20 35.90 5.68
CA VAL A 14 -33.33 34.45 5.87
C VAL A 14 -32.74 33.66 4.68
N PHE A 15 -32.55 34.29 3.52
CA PHE A 15 -31.99 33.61 2.32
C PHE A 15 -30.45 33.66 2.22
N GLY A 16 -29.74 34.24 3.20
CA GLY A 16 -28.28 34.43 3.17
C GLY A 16 -27.45 33.26 3.69
N PHE A 17 -28.04 32.20 4.23
CA PHE A 17 -27.34 31.02 4.74
C PHE A 17 -27.72 29.74 3.96
N ILE A 18 -27.70 29.81 2.62
CA ILE A 18 -27.53 28.57 1.88
C ILE A 18 -26.04 28.24 2.04
N SER A 19 -25.70 27.58 3.14
CA SER A 19 -24.45 26.86 3.27
C SER A 19 -24.38 25.96 2.05
N ASN A 20 -23.41 26.18 1.17
CA ASN A 20 -23.02 25.17 0.18
C ASN A 20 -22.59 23.94 0.98
N ALA A 21 -23.55 23.10 1.37
CA ALA A 21 -23.29 21.75 1.81
C ALA A 21 -22.71 21.02 0.60
N ASN A 22 -21.39 21.15 0.40
CA ASN A 22 -20.70 20.29 -0.55
C ASN A 22 -21.08 18.87 -0.17
N ALA A 23 -21.77 18.17 -1.08
CA ALA A 23 -22.12 16.78 -0.85
C ALA A 23 -20.82 16.01 -0.53
N ALA A 24 -20.84 15.26 0.58
CA ALA A 24 -19.67 14.50 1.00
C ALA A 24 -19.23 13.57 -0.14
N LYS A 25 -17.95 13.66 -0.55
CA LYS A 25 -17.37 12.76 -1.53
C LYS A 25 -16.81 11.53 -0.82
N THR A 26 -17.28 10.34 -1.18
CA THR A 26 -16.71 9.09 -0.70
C THR A 26 -15.77 8.53 -1.76
N LEU A 27 -14.50 8.35 -1.39
CA LEU A 27 -13.48 7.74 -2.24
C LEU A 27 -13.43 6.23 -1.98
N LYS A 28 -13.50 5.43 -3.04
CA LYS A 28 -13.31 3.98 -2.98
C LYS A 28 -11.83 3.66 -3.15
N CYS A 29 -11.21 3.11 -2.09
CA CYS A 29 -9.79 2.79 -2.06
C CYS A 29 -9.60 1.29 -1.84
N GLN A 30 -9.01 0.58 -2.79
CA GLN A 30 -8.63 -0.82 -2.59
C GLN A 30 -7.21 -0.91 -2.05
N THR A 31 -7.00 -1.73 -1.02
CA THR A 31 -5.66 -2.12 -0.56
C THR A 31 -5.21 -3.42 -1.23
N VAL A 32 -3.90 -3.61 -1.31
CA VAL A 32 -3.31 -4.90 -1.70
C VAL A 32 -3.12 -5.85 -0.51
N LEU A 33 -3.66 -5.47 0.66
CA LEU A 33 -3.50 -6.14 1.93
C LEU A 33 -4.75 -6.85 2.40
N ASN A 34 -4.56 -7.81 3.30
CA ASN A 34 -5.64 -8.45 4.03
C ASN A 34 -6.33 -7.44 4.96
N ALA A 35 -7.67 -7.50 5.05
CA ALA A 35 -8.47 -6.60 5.87
C ALA A 35 -8.10 -6.58 7.37
N LYS A 36 -7.43 -7.63 7.86
CA LYS A 36 -7.00 -7.78 9.26
C LYS A 36 -5.56 -7.33 9.51
N GLY A 37 -4.83 -6.89 8.49
CA GLY A 37 -3.46 -6.41 8.63
C GLY A 37 -3.40 -5.12 9.45
N ASP A 38 -2.36 -4.96 10.26
CA ASP A 38 -2.13 -3.75 11.04
C ASP A 38 -2.02 -2.52 10.15
N GLU A 39 -1.44 -2.68 8.96
CA GLU A 39 -1.30 -1.63 7.97
C GLU A 39 -2.66 -1.10 7.49
N VAL A 40 -3.66 -1.98 7.41
CA VAL A 40 -5.04 -1.57 7.05
C VAL A 40 -5.70 -0.83 8.21
N VAL A 41 -5.39 -1.21 9.46
CA VAL A 41 -5.85 -0.46 10.65
C VAL A 41 -5.26 0.95 10.63
N MET A 42 -3.93 1.07 10.41
CA MET A 42 -3.25 2.38 10.31
C MET A 42 -3.77 3.22 9.14
N LEU A 43 -4.06 2.59 7.99
CA LEU A 43 -4.69 3.28 6.86
C LEU A 43 -6.08 3.83 7.24
N LYS A 44 -6.88 3.08 7.97
CA LYS A 44 -8.19 3.53 8.45
C LYS A 44 -8.06 4.70 9.42
N ASP A 45 -7.14 4.63 10.38
CA ASP A 45 -6.88 5.74 11.31
C ASP A 45 -6.46 7.02 10.57
N PHE A 46 -5.64 6.88 9.52
CA PHE A 46 -5.26 8.00 8.64
C PHE A 46 -6.50 8.56 7.92
N THR A 47 -7.29 7.72 7.27
CA THR A 47 -8.47 8.17 6.49
C THR A 47 -9.56 8.74 7.39
N ASP A 48 -9.74 8.24 8.60
CA ASP A 48 -10.65 8.79 9.62
C ASP A 48 -10.17 10.17 10.08
N THR A 49 -8.85 10.35 10.21
CA THR A 49 -8.26 11.65 10.53
C THR A 49 -8.51 12.66 9.42
N VAL A 50 -8.28 12.28 8.16
CA VAL A 50 -8.59 13.12 6.99
C VAL A 50 -10.09 13.47 6.96
N THR A 51 -10.96 12.50 7.22
CA THR A 51 -12.41 12.72 7.28
C THR A 51 -12.79 13.75 8.35
N LYS A 52 -12.18 13.68 9.52
CA LYS A 52 -12.38 14.68 10.60
C LYS A 52 -11.86 16.06 10.21
N LEU A 53 -10.65 16.14 9.67
CA LEU A 53 -10.04 17.41 9.24
C LEU A 53 -10.83 18.10 8.12
N THR A 54 -11.46 17.33 7.25
CA THR A 54 -12.31 17.82 6.15
C THR A 54 -13.77 18.00 6.58
N GLN A 55 -14.07 17.92 7.90
CA GLN A 55 -15.42 18.04 8.47
C GLN A 55 -16.44 17.12 7.77
N GLY A 56 -16.01 15.95 7.35
CA GLY A 56 -16.84 14.92 6.70
C GLY A 56 -17.13 15.18 5.21
N SER A 57 -16.56 16.22 4.61
CA SER A 57 -16.71 16.47 3.16
C SER A 57 -15.96 15.45 2.32
N LEU A 58 -14.91 14.82 2.87
CA LEU A 58 -14.18 13.71 2.26
C LEU A 58 -14.27 12.47 3.16
N LYS A 59 -14.70 11.35 2.59
CA LYS A 59 -14.83 10.05 3.26
C LYS A 59 -14.11 8.98 2.44
N PHE A 60 -13.79 7.86 3.08
CA PHE A 60 -13.09 6.75 2.43
C PHE A 60 -13.82 5.43 2.69
N GLU A 61 -13.97 4.64 1.65
CA GLU A 61 -14.39 3.26 1.70
C GLU A 61 -13.16 2.39 1.43
N ILE A 62 -12.62 1.74 2.47
CA ILE A 62 -11.41 0.92 2.35
C ILE A 62 -11.82 -0.53 2.04
N LEU A 63 -11.46 -0.97 0.86
CA LEU A 63 -11.74 -2.29 0.33
C LEU A 63 -10.49 -3.19 0.46
N PRO A 64 -10.60 -4.40 0.98
CA PRO A 64 -9.46 -5.32 1.08
C PRO A 64 -8.98 -5.80 -0.30
N ALA A 65 -7.81 -6.44 -0.33
CA ALA A 65 -7.24 -7.01 -1.54
C ALA A 65 -8.24 -7.92 -2.28
N GLY A 66 -8.30 -7.78 -3.60
CA GLY A 66 -9.14 -8.60 -4.46
C GLY A 66 -10.65 -8.26 -4.45
N SER A 67 -11.07 -7.18 -3.77
CA SER A 67 -12.50 -6.82 -3.70
C SER A 67 -13.06 -6.31 -5.02
N VAL A 68 -12.26 -5.61 -5.80
CA VAL A 68 -12.66 -5.03 -7.09
C VAL A 68 -11.82 -5.62 -8.21
N VAL A 69 -10.49 -5.60 -8.04
CA VAL A 69 -9.52 -6.12 -9.00
C VAL A 69 -8.43 -6.92 -8.28
N GLY A 70 -7.68 -7.74 -8.99
CA GLY A 70 -6.49 -8.40 -8.46
C GLY A 70 -5.45 -7.39 -7.95
N VAL A 71 -4.53 -7.86 -7.11
CA VAL A 71 -3.53 -7.01 -6.45
C VAL A 71 -2.68 -6.23 -7.46
N LYS A 72 -2.23 -6.87 -8.54
CA LYS A 72 -1.38 -6.24 -9.56
C LYS A 72 -2.14 -5.25 -10.44
N GLU A 73 -3.43 -5.45 -10.61
CA GLU A 73 -4.32 -4.61 -11.41
C GLU A 73 -4.78 -3.34 -10.66
N THR A 74 -4.42 -3.20 -9.39
CA THR A 74 -4.82 -2.03 -8.57
C THR A 74 -4.37 -0.70 -9.17
N LEU A 75 -3.14 -0.63 -9.70
CA LEU A 75 -2.64 0.57 -10.37
C LEU A 75 -3.48 0.96 -11.58
N ASP A 76 -3.76 0.00 -12.45
CA ASP A 76 -4.61 0.19 -13.63
C ASP A 76 -6.03 0.64 -13.26
N ALA A 77 -6.57 0.07 -12.18
CA ALA A 77 -7.91 0.42 -11.72
C ALA A 77 -8.00 1.87 -11.23
N VAL A 78 -6.96 2.37 -10.56
CA VAL A 78 -6.87 3.79 -10.15
C VAL A 78 -6.67 4.69 -11.37
N ASP A 79 -5.73 4.36 -12.24
CA ASP A 79 -5.40 5.13 -13.43
C ASP A 79 -6.62 5.30 -14.37
N LYS A 80 -7.43 4.25 -14.52
CA LYS A 80 -8.66 4.25 -15.33
C LYS A 80 -9.90 4.77 -14.58
N GLY A 81 -9.77 5.14 -13.31
CA GLY A 81 -10.88 5.66 -12.49
C GLY A 81 -11.94 4.62 -12.12
N LEU A 82 -11.61 3.33 -12.14
CA LEU A 82 -12.49 2.27 -11.66
C LEU A 82 -12.61 2.30 -10.13
N ILE A 83 -11.53 2.67 -9.45
CA ILE A 83 -11.45 3.02 -8.03
C ILE A 83 -10.75 4.37 -7.89
N ASP A 84 -11.06 5.11 -6.83
CA ASP A 84 -10.50 6.46 -6.64
C ASP A 84 -9.06 6.43 -6.11
N CYS A 85 -8.68 5.43 -5.34
CA CYS A 85 -7.34 5.28 -4.78
C CYS A 85 -6.95 3.82 -4.53
N GLY A 86 -5.64 3.58 -4.45
CA GLY A 86 -5.04 2.32 -4.09
C GLY A 86 -4.03 2.48 -2.95
N PHE A 87 -4.00 1.56 -2.01
CA PHE A 87 -2.96 1.45 -1.01
C PHE A 87 -2.11 0.22 -1.31
N ALA A 88 -0.88 0.46 -1.77
CA ALA A 88 -0.03 -0.59 -2.34
C ALA A 88 1.45 -0.24 -2.24
N TRP A 89 2.31 -1.20 -2.50
CA TRP A 89 3.75 -0.99 -2.65
C TRP A 89 4.12 -0.80 -4.12
N THR A 90 4.82 0.29 -4.41
CA THR A 90 5.18 0.66 -5.78
C THR A 90 6.00 -0.42 -6.50
N HIS A 91 6.83 -1.18 -5.79
CA HIS A 91 7.63 -2.26 -6.38
C HIS A 91 6.82 -3.39 -7.04
N TYR A 92 5.51 -3.48 -6.77
CA TYR A 92 4.65 -4.45 -7.48
C TYR A 92 4.58 -4.21 -8.98
N TRP A 93 4.86 -2.99 -9.42
CA TRP A 93 4.89 -2.59 -10.83
C TRP A 93 6.29 -2.42 -11.39
N SER A 94 7.29 -3.05 -10.76
CA SER A 94 8.68 -3.07 -11.24
C SER A 94 8.84 -3.67 -12.64
N GLY A 95 7.90 -4.49 -13.08
CA GLY A 95 7.84 -4.99 -14.45
C GLY A 95 7.44 -3.95 -15.50
N GLU A 96 6.77 -2.86 -15.09
CA GLU A 96 6.41 -1.75 -15.96
C GLU A 96 7.53 -0.70 -16.01
N HIS A 97 8.13 -0.41 -14.87
CA HIS A 97 9.27 0.52 -14.80
C HIS A 97 10.22 0.12 -13.66
N PRO A 98 11.52 -0.05 -13.94
CA PRO A 98 12.48 -0.53 -12.95
C PRO A 98 12.63 0.42 -11.74
N ALA A 99 12.46 1.73 -11.92
CA ALA A 99 12.52 2.69 -10.81
C ALA A 99 11.37 2.54 -9.79
N ALA A 100 10.30 1.81 -10.15
CA ALA A 100 9.23 1.48 -9.20
C ALA A 100 9.76 0.70 -7.97
N MET A 101 10.86 -0.04 -8.14
CA MET A 101 11.54 -0.74 -7.05
C MET A 101 12.14 0.20 -6.00
N LEU A 102 12.55 1.40 -6.40
CA LEU A 102 13.20 2.38 -5.51
C LEU A 102 12.23 3.07 -4.55
N PHE A 103 10.95 3.04 -4.86
CA PHE A 103 9.88 3.63 -4.05
C PHE A 103 9.09 2.59 -3.24
N GLY A 104 9.46 1.32 -3.35
CA GLY A 104 8.92 0.24 -2.52
C GLY A 104 9.77 0.00 -1.28
N SER A 105 9.19 -0.54 -0.22
CA SER A 105 9.86 -0.76 1.05
C SER A 105 11.02 -1.78 1.05
N PRO A 106 11.01 -2.88 0.26
CA PRO A 106 11.96 -3.97 0.45
C PRO A 106 13.43 -3.61 0.25
N VAL A 107 13.73 -2.55 -0.51
CA VAL A 107 15.13 -2.11 -0.70
C VAL A 107 15.72 -1.62 0.62
N ALA A 108 14.94 -0.88 1.40
CA ALA A 108 15.35 -0.43 2.73
C ALA A 108 15.30 -1.57 3.75
N GLY A 109 14.30 -2.46 3.64
CA GLY A 109 14.08 -3.57 4.57
C GLY A 109 15.12 -4.69 4.53
N ALA A 110 15.82 -4.84 3.41
CA ALA A 110 16.86 -5.88 3.27
C ALA A 110 18.17 -5.60 4.05
N GLY A 111 18.20 -4.59 4.94
CA GLY A 111 19.41 -4.18 5.66
C GLY A 111 20.46 -3.56 4.76
N VAL A 112 20.12 -3.26 3.53
CA VAL A 112 20.97 -2.64 2.51
C VAL A 112 20.29 -1.37 2.06
N GLY A 113 20.92 -0.23 2.24
CA GLY A 113 20.39 1.05 1.79
C GLY A 113 20.04 2.00 2.93
N ILE A 114 19.14 2.93 2.64
CA ILE A 114 18.72 3.99 3.57
C ILE A 114 17.66 3.45 4.55
N ASP A 115 17.74 3.86 5.83
CA ASP A 115 16.70 3.51 6.79
C ASP A 115 15.37 4.23 6.49
N ASN A 116 14.28 3.71 7.03
CA ASN A 116 12.92 4.17 6.72
C ASN A 116 12.67 5.64 7.11
N ILE A 117 13.28 6.15 8.17
CA ILE A 117 13.12 7.55 8.61
C ILE A 117 13.91 8.47 7.68
N ALA A 118 15.15 8.10 7.35
CA ALA A 118 15.96 8.84 6.40
C ALA A 118 15.34 8.81 4.98
N PHE A 119 14.75 7.67 4.56
CA PHE A 119 14.02 7.57 3.31
C PHE A 119 12.81 8.52 3.28
N LEU A 120 12.00 8.55 4.34
CA LEU A 120 10.85 9.45 4.43
C LEU A 120 11.29 10.91 4.43
N SER A 121 12.38 11.25 5.14
CA SER A 121 12.94 12.60 5.17
C SER A 121 13.43 13.03 3.79
N TRP A 122 14.14 12.15 3.08
CA TRP A 122 14.55 12.38 1.70
C TRP A 122 13.32 12.53 0.79
N PHE A 123 12.32 11.68 0.93
CA PHE A 123 11.12 11.75 0.10
C PHE A 123 10.41 13.10 0.25
N LEU A 124 10.19 13.56 1.49
CA LEU A 124 9.44 14.79 1.76
C LEU A 124 10.27 16.08 1.55
N SER A 125 11.59 16.05 1.73
CA SER A 125 12.42 17.25 1.76
C SER A 125 13.66 17.19 0.86
N GLY A 126 13.99 16.03 0.32
CA GLY A 126 15.20 15.77 -0.47
C GLY A 126 14.96 15.55 -1.97
N GLY A 127 13.75 15.84 -2.47
CA GLY A 127 13.44 15.69 -3.90
C GLY A 127 12.79 14.36 -4.28
N GLY A 128 12.54 13.46 -3.31
CA GLY A 128 11.93 12.15 -3.56
C GLY A 128 10.53 12.24 -4.13
N GLU A 129 9.70 13.19 -3.66
CA GLU A 129 8.34 13.38 -4.16
C GLU A 129 8.34 13.77 -5.64
N GLN A 130 9.26 14.65 -6.06
CA GLN A 130 9.38 15.07 -7.46
C GLN A 130 9.77 13.89 -8.37
N LEU A 131 10.70 13.05 -7.91
CA LEU A 131 11.10 11.83 -8.64
C LEU A 131 9.96 10.80 -8.68
N TYR A 132 9.16 10.72 -7.62
CA TYR A 132 7.99 9.84 -7.59
C TYR A 132 6.90 10.31 -8.57
N ASP A 133 6.66 11.62 -8.64
CA ASP A 133 5.77 12.18 -9.66
C ASP A 133 6.30 11.97 -11.09
N GLN A 134 7.63 12.03 -11.28
CA GLN A 134 8.26 11.72 -12.55
C GLN A 134 8.06 10.26 -12.96
N LEU A 135 8.20 9.31 -12.02
CA LEU A 135 7.95 7.90 -12.29
C LEU A 135 6.57 7.66 -12.91
N TRP A 136 5.52 8.24 -12.32
CA TRP A 136 4.16 8.08 -12.86
C TRP A 136 4.01 8.66 -14.25
N LYS A 137 4.66 9.77 -14.54
CA LYS A 137 4.67 10.36 -15.89
C LYS A 137 5.41 9.48 -16.89
N GLU A 138 6.55 8.91 -16.53
CA GLU A 138 7.33 8.01 -17.39
C GLU A 138 6.57 6.69 -17.66
N MET A 139 5.81 6.20 -16.68
CA MET A 139 4.88 5.08 -16.85
C MET A 139 3.61 5.45 -17.62
N ASN A 140 3.45 6.72 -18.04
CA ASN A 140 2.23 7.24 -18.68
C ASN A 140 0.96 7.02 -17.84
N ARG A 141 1.05 7.24 -16.52
CA ARG A 141 -0.04 7.06 -15.56
C ARG A 141 -0.55 8.40 -15.04
N ASN A 142 -1.87 8.59 -15.00
CA ASN A 142 -2.52 9.74 -14.39
C ASN A 142 -2.71 9.51 -12.88
N ILE A 143 -1.60 9.40 -12.16
CA ILE A 143 -1.55 9.06 -10.73
C ILE A 143 -0.86 10.17 -9.95
N LYS A 144 -1.35 10.46 -8.76
CA LYS A 144 -0.62 11.17 -7.69
C LYS A 144 -0.32 10.19 -6.58
N GLY A 145 0.94 9.94 -6.32
CA GLY A 145 1.39 9.06 -5.24
C GLY A 145 1.70 9.82 -3.96
N PHE A 146 1.44 9.17 -2.82
CA PHE A 146 1.75 9.66 -1.48
C PHE A 146 2.43 8.56 -0.68
N MET A 147 3.49 8.90 0.07
CA MET A 147 4.08 7.97 1.04
C MET A 147 3.32 8.06 2.36
N LEU A 148 2.71 6.96 2.77
CA LEU A 148 1.89 6.94 3.99
C LEU A 148 2.56 6.19 5.14
N GLN A 149 3.33 5.14 4.83
CA GLN A 149 3.77 4.20 5.84
C GLN A 149 5.19 3.74 5.56
N PRO A 150 6.19 4.23 6.31
CA PRO A 150 7.53 3.68 6.26
C PRO A 150 7.52 2.28 6.91
N VAL A 151 8.09 1.29 6.22
CA VAL A 151 8.23 -0.08 6.72
C VAL A 151 9.64 -0.27 7.27
N GLY A 152 9.76 -0.92 8.43
CA GLY A 152 11.04 -1.27 9.05
C GLY A 152 11.74 -2.44 8.37
N PRO A 153 12.89 -2.89 8.91
CA PRO A 153 13.59 -4.06 8.41
C PRO A 153 12.70 -5.31 8.43
N GLU A 154 12.73 -6.06 7.35
CA GLU A 154 12.03 -7.34 7.23
C GLU A 154 12.85 -8.48 7.82
N ALA A 155 12.17 -9.50 8.35
CA ALA A 155 12.81 -10.75 8.75
C ALA A 155 13.21 -11.57 7.52
N LEU A 156 14.21 -12.45 7.67
CA LEU A 156 14.61 -13.34 6.56
C LEU A 156 13.44 -14.18 6.04
N GLY A 157 12.57 -14.64 6.93
CA GLY A 157 11.38 -15.39 6.57
C GLY A 157 11.06 -16.53 7.53
N TRP A 158 10.09 -17.34 7.12
CA TRP A 158 9.60 -18.55 7.79
C TRP A 158 10.04 -19.77 7.01
N PHE A 159 10.55 -20.77 7.72
CA PHE A 159 11.18 -21.95 7.14
C PHE A 159 10.61 -23.24 7.77
N PRO A 160 10.60 -24.37 7.05
CA PRO A 160 10.17 -25.65 7.65
C PRO A 160 11.14 -26.11 8.75
N GLU A 161 12.44 -25.83 8.60
CA GLU A 161 13.50 -26.13 9.57
C GLU A 161 14.50 -24.97 9.62
N PRO A 162 15.27 -24.81 10.73
CA PRO A 162 16.27 -23.75 10.84
C PRO A 162 17.33 -23.82 9.72
N ILE A 163 17.56 -22.70 9.04
CA ILE A 163 18.61 -22.55 8.04
C ILE A 163 19.98 -22.41 8.75
N LYS A 164 20.86 -23.36 8.53
CA LYS A 164 22.20 -23.39 9.13
C LYS A 164 23.29 -22.86 8.22
N ASN A 165 23.06 -22.94 6.91
CA ASN A 165 24.00 -22.52 5.88
C ASN A 165 23.27 -22.24 4.56
N MET A 166 23.97 -21.71 3.58
CA MET A 166 23.40 -21.37 2.27
C MET A 166 22.92 -22.58 1.48
N ASP A 167 23.51 -23.76 1.67
CA ASP A 167 23.09 -24.96 0.94
C ASP A 167 21.74 -25.47 1.45
N ASP A 168 21.42 -25.27 2.72
CA ASP A 168 20.06 -25.56 3.25
C ASP A 168 19.05 -24.62 2.60
N PHE A 169 19.37 -23.33 2.46
CA PHE A 169 18.48 -22.36 1.85
C PHE A 169 18.27 -22.63 0.35
N ARG A 170 19.32 -23.00 -0.38
CA ARG A 170 19.23 -23.29 -1.83
C ARG A 170 18.35 -24.49 -2.19
N LYS A 171 18.07 -25.36 -1.25
CA LYS A 171 17.16 -26.51 -1.45
C LYS A 171 15.68 -26.11 -1.49
N LEU A 172 15.35 -24.91 -1.03
CA LEU A 172 13.98 -24.45 -0.83
C LEU A 172 13.50 -23.58 -2.00
N LYS A 173 12.24 -23.73 -2.36
CA LYS A 173 11.50 -22.78 -3.17
C LYS A 173 10.99 -21.68 -2.25
N PHE A 174 11.60 -20.52 -2.34
CA PHE A 174 11.39 -19.43 -1.41
C PHE A 174 10.53 -18.32 -2.02
N ARG A 175 9.44 -17.97 -1.34
CA ARG A 175 8.65 -16.81 -1.77
C ARG A 175 9.37 -15.52 -1.36
N THR A 176 9.44 -14.59 -2.32
CA THR A 176 10.00 -13.25 -2.12
C THR A 176 9.05 -12.19 -2.66
N PRO A 177 9.18 -10.91 -2.27
CA PRO A 177 8.55 -9.83 -3.00
C PRO A 177 9.14 -9.72 -4.41
N PRO A 178 8.40 -9.16 -5.37
CA PRO A 178 8.95 -8.86 -6.69
C PRO A 178 10.04 -7.77 -6.60
N GLY A 179 10.88 -7.70 -7.63
CA GLY A 179 11.90 -6.66 -7.76
C GLY A 179 13.28 -7.06 -7.23
N ILE A 180 14.01 -6.11 -6.66
CA ILE A 180 15.41 -6.29 -6.24
C ILE A 180 15.61 -7.47 -5.29
N PRO A 181 14.80 -7.66 -4.22
CA PRO A 181 15.01 -8.79 -3.32
C PRO A 181 14.89 -10.13 -4.02
N GLY A 182 13.85 -10.30 -4.84
CA GLY A 182 13.67 -11.55 -5.61
C GLY A 182 14.83 -11.83 -6.56
N GLN A 183 15.39 -10.79 -7.19
CA GLN A 183 16.57 -10.95 -8.04
C GLN A 183 17.82 -11.29 -7.23
N THR A 184 18.04 -10.61 -6.11
CA THR A 184 19.19 -10.90 -5.21
C THR A 184 19.20 -12.36 -4.76
N TYR A 185 18.05 -12.90 -4.37
CA TYR A 185 17.96 -14.32 -3.99
C TYR A 185 18.27 -15.26 -5.15
N LYS A 186 17.82 -14.95 -6.37
CA LYS A 186 18.16 -15.72 -7.58
C LYS A 186 19.65 -15.69 -7.86
N ASP A 187 20.29 -14.54 -7.74
CA ASP A 187 21.71 -14.35 -8.04
C ASP A 187 22.61 -15.15 -7.09
N ILE A 188 22.16 -15.41 -5.85
CA ILE A 188 22.86 -16.28 -4.90
C ILE A 188 22.40 -17.74 -4.97
N GLY A 189 21.60 -18.10 -5.97
CA GLY A 189 21.22 -19.48 -6.28
C GLY A 189 20.01 -20.02 -5.55
N ILE A 190 19.15 -19.15 -5.01
CA ILE A 190 17.90 -19.57 -4.34
C ILE A 190 16.74 -19.59 -5.37
N ALA A 191 15.93 -20.65 -5.35
CA ALA A 191 14.72 -20.76 -6.17
C ALA A 191 13.65 -19.78 -5.66
N SER A 192 13.75 -18.50 -6.08
CA SER A 192 12.88 -17.40 -5.65
C SER A 192 11.64 -17.30 -6.53
N VAL A 193 10.47 -17.23 -5.92
CA VAL A 193 9.16 -17.06 -6.56
C VAL A 193 8.46 -15.82 -6.01
N ALA A 194 8.10 -14.88 -6.88
CA ALA A 194 7.39 -13.67 -6.49
C ALA A 194 5.87 -13.86 -6.58
N MET A 195 5.17 -13.61 -5.46
CA MET A 195 3.71 -13.64 -5.40
C MET A 195 3.15 -12.67 -4.37
N GLY A 196 1.88 -12.30 -4.53
CA GLY A 196 1.15 -11.44 -3.59
C GLY A 196 0.91 -12.12 -2.24
N GLY A 197 0.75 -11.33 -1.16
CA GLY A 197 0.58 -11.85 0.20
C GLY A 197 -0.58 -12.84 0.36
N GLY A 198 -1.70 -12.59 -0.33
CA GLY A 198 -2.88 -13.47 -0.27
C GLY A 198 -2.66 -14.87 -0.85
N ASP A 199 -1.66 -15.03 -1.72
CA ASP A 199 -1.37 -16.31 -2.40
C ASP A 199 -0.36 -17.16 -1.63
N ILE A 200 0.33 -16.60 -0.63
CA ILE A 200 1.46 -17.26 0.04
C ILE A 200 0.98 -18.47 0.85
N LEU A 201 0.00 -18.31 1.74
CA LEU A 201 -0.46 -19.39 2.59
C LEU A 201 -1.04 -20.57 1.77
N PRO A 202 -1.91 -20.33 0.76
CA PRO A 202 -2.35 -21.40 -0.14
C PRO A 202 -1.19 -22.11 -0.86
N ALA A 203 -0.15 -21.37 -1.28
CA ALA A 203 1.02 -21.95 -1.94
C ALA A 203 1.88 -22.81 -1.00
N LEU A 204 2.03 -22.40 0.27
CA LEU A 204 2.69 -23.18 1.33
C LEU A 204 1.90 -24.48 1.63
N GLU A 205 0.57 -24.36 1.81
CA GLU A 205 -0.31 -25.50 2.08
C GLU A 205 -0.32 -26.52 0.93
N ALA A 206 -0.24 -26.02 -0.31
CA ALA A 206 -0.16 -26.87 -1.50
C ALA A 206 1.25 -27.44 -1.78
N GLY A 207 2.30 -27.01 -1.05
CA GLY A 207 3.69 -27.41 -1.28
C GLY A 207 4.27 -26.89 -2.59
N THR A 208 3.71 -25.84 -3.18
CA THR A 208 4.27 -25.19 -4.38
C THR A 208 5.45 -24.30 -4.05
N ILE A 209 5.54 -23.84 -2.80
CA ILE A 209 6.70 -23.20 -2.18
C ILE A 209 6.99 -23.85 -0.84
N ASP A 210 8.24 -23.82 -0.39
CA ASP A 210 8.69 -24.47 0.84
C ASP A 210 8.89 -23.51 2.00
N ALA A 211 9.12 -22.23 1.70
CA ALA A 211 9.39 -21.18 2.67
C ALA A 211 8.95 -19.82 2.12
N ALA A 212 8.71 -18.87 3.00
CA ALA A 212 8.24 -17.54 2.62
C ALA A 212 8.69 -16.46 3.60
N GLU A 213 8.85 -15.27 3.09
CA GLU A 213 8.84 -14.02 3.85
C GLU A 213 7.65 -13.16 3.40
N TRP A 214 7.25 -12.22 4.25
CA TRP A 214 6.28 -11.19 3.88
C TRP A 214 6.73 -9.84 4.40
N CYS A 215 7.00 -9.69 5.69
CA CYS A 215 7.45 -8.45 6.31
C CYS A 215 8.21 -8.75 7.61
N CYS A 216 7.48 -9.03 8.67
CA CYS A 216 8.02 -9.22 9.99
C CYS A 216 7.05 -10.11 10.80
N PRO A 217 7.47 -10.66 11.97
CA PRO A 217 6.73 -11.74 12.63
C PRO A 217 5.24 -11.49 12.83
N LYS A 218 4.83 -10.28 13.23
CA LYS A 218 3.42 -10.01 13.53
C LYS A 218 2.53 -9.98 12.29
N PRO A 219 2.82 -9.21 11.21
CA PRO A 219 2.09 -9.30 9.95
C PRO A 219 2.07 -10.71 9.36
N ASP A 220 3.18 -11.43 9.39
CA ASP A 220 3.30 -12.77 8.85
C ASP A 220 2.40 -13.77 9.61
N MET A 221 2.28 -13.62 10.94
CA MET A 221 1.35 -14.38 11.75
C MET A 221 -0.12 -14.09 11.43
N VAL A 222 -0.46 -12.88 11.01
CA VAL A 222 -1.82 -12.53 10.53
C VAL A 222 -2.17 -13.33 9.27
N PHE A 223 -1.20 -13.57 8.39
CA PHE A 223 -1.36 -14.47 7.23
C PHE A 223 -1.42 -15.94 7.61
N GLY A 224 -0.94 -16.31 8.79
CA GLY A 224 -1.03 -17.68 9.30
C GLY A 224 0.19 -18.54 9.01
N PHE A 225 1.35 -17.97 8.67
CA PHE A 225 2.57 -18.73 8.33
C PHE A 225 3.01 -19.67 9.44
N GLN A 226 2.88 -19.28 10.70
CA GLN A 226 3.16 -20.11 11.88
C GLN A 226 2.31 -21.40 11.98
N LYS A 227 1.29 -21.55 11.16
CA LYS A 227 0.48 -22.77 11.14
C LYS A 227 1.09 -23.87 10.28
N VAL A 228 1.93 -23.47 9.32
CA VAL A 228 2.54 -24.38 8.32
C VAL A 228 4.07 -24.34 8.37
N LEU A 229 4.67 -23.31 8.93
CA LEU A 229 6.13 -23.10 9.08
C LEU A 229 6.50 -22.81 10.54
N LYS A 230 7.80 -22.89 10.87
CA LYS A 230 8.34 -22.64 12.21
C LYS A 230 9.15 -21.34 12.25
#